data_eed7c17145da3d0c2cd599784711d183
#
_entry.id   eed7c17145da3d0c2cd599784711d183
#
_cell.length_a   1.000
_cell.length_b   1.000
_cell.length_c   1.000
_cell.angle_alpha   90.00
_cell.angle_beta   90.00
_cell.angle_gamma   90.00
#
_symmetry.space_group_name_H-M   'P 1'
#
loop_
_entity.id
_entity.type
_entity.pdbx_description
1 polymer ?
#
loop_
_entity_poly.entity_id
_entity_poly.type
_entity_poly.pdbx_seq_one_letter_code
_entity_poly.pdbx_strand_id
1 'polypeptide(L)'
;MGDKNNENILSIRGMSKSFGRNRVLDHINLDVKKGTVMGLMGENGAGKSTMMKCLFGTYQKDEGTIYLDGKEVSFSGPKDALENGIAMVHQELNQCLERNVVDNLFLGRYPVNSFGMIDEGRMKKEASELFRKLGMTVNLEQPMKNMSVSQRQMCEIAKAISYNSKVIVLDEPTSSLTVQEVEKLFQMMRMLRDQGISLIYISHKMDEIFEICDEISVLRDGNLVMTKSTKETNMNELIAAMVGRVLENRFPPVDNKPKDVILSIQHLSTKYEPHLQDVTFDVHEGEIFGLYGLVGAGRTELLETIFGIRTRAAGRVYFKNQLMNFTCAKEAMDYGFALITEERKANGLFLKGNLTFNTTIANLGSYKKGPALSDSKMTKATSDEIKIMHTKCMGPEDMISALSGGNQQKVIFGKWLERGPQVFMMDEPTRGIDVGAKYEIYELIINMAKQGKTVIVVSSEMPEILGITNRIGVMSNGRLSGIVNTKETNQEELLRLSAKYL
;
A
#
# COMPACT_ATOMS: atom_id res chain seq x y z
N MET A 1 -45.53 -0.22 15.63
CA MET A 1 -44.91 -1.48 15.23
C MET A 1 -43.53 -1.47 15.86
N GLY A 2 -43.46 -2.07 17.08
CA GLY A 2 -42.32 -1.98 17.95
C GLY A 2 -41.24 -3.01 17.61
N ASP A 3 -40.05 -2.62 17.88
CA ASP A 3 -38.85 -3.39 18.27
C ASP A 3 -38.76 -4.86 17.84
N LYS A 4 -38.29 -5.10 16.63
CA LYS A 4 -37.42 -6.25 16.39
C LYS A 4 -36.03 -5.84 16.82
N ASN A 5 -35.44 -6.52 17.79
CA ASN A 5 -34.05 -6.42 18.31
C ASN A 5 -33.13 -5.68 17.35
N ASN A 6 -32.71 -4.50 17.76
CA ASN A 6 -31.79 -3.72 16.98
C ASN A 6 -30.38 -4.34 17.14
N GLU A 7 -30.09 -5.39 16.34
CA GLU A 7 -28.79 -6.09 16.35
C GLU A 7 -27.67 -5.19 15.86
N ASN A 8 -28.02 -4.12 15.11
CA ASN A 8 -27.05 -3.22 14.54
C ASN A 8 -26.74 -2.06 15.47
N ILE A 9 -25.47 -1.79 15.70
CA ILE A 9 -25.02 -0.59 16.41
C ILE A 9 -24.99 0.61 15.48
N LEU A 10 -24.61 0.41 14.22
CA LEU A 10 -24.52 1.45 13.19
C LEU A 10 -25.26 0.97 11.94
N SER A 11 -26.09 1.83 11.38
CA SER A 11 -26.73 1.60 10.09
C SER A 11 -26.64 2.85 9.23
N ILE A 12 -26.19 2.69 8.00
CA ILE A 12 -26.15 3.71 6.96
C ILE A 12 -27.22 3.33 5.92
N ARG A 13 -28.04 4.29 5.51
CA ARG A 13 -29.13 4.08 4.54
C ARG A 13 -29.08 5.14 3.44
N GLY A 14 -28.85 4.69 2.21
CA GLY A 14 -28.89 5.51 1.00
C GLY A 14 -27.85 6.64 0.98
N MET A 15 -26.69 6.47 1.65
CA MET A 15 -25.69 7.53 1.70
C MET A 15 -25.08 7.77 0.31
N SER A 16 -25.17 9.01 -0.15
CA SER A 16 -24.57 9.49 -1.40
C SER A 16 -23.67 10.68 -1.15
N LYS A 17 -22.58 10.77 -1.94
CA LYS A 17 -21.64 11.88 -1.93
C LYS A 17 -21.04 12.15 -3.29
N SER A 18 -21.08 13.41 -3.72
CA SER A 18 -20.47 13.89 -4.95
C SER A 18 -19.47 15.01 -4.68
N PHE A 19 -18.44 15.10 -5.51
CA PHE A 19 -17.52 16.23 -5.57
C PHE A 19 -17.55 16.83 -6.99
N GLY A 20 -18.20 17.96 -7.13
CA GLY A 20 -18.50 18.52 -8.44
C GLY A 20 -19.40 17.59 -9.26
N ARG A 21 -18.91 17.14 -10.43
CA ARG A 21 -19.64 16.19 -11.30
C ARG A 21 -19.33 14.72 -11.00
N ASN A 22 -18.39 14.45 -10.10
CA ASN A 22 -17.97 13.08 -9.78
C ASN A 22 -18.75 12.55 -8.56
N ARG A 23 -19.62 11.57 -8.78
CA ARG A 23 -20.32 10.84 -7.71
C ARG A 23 -19.40 9.77 -7.17
N VAL A 24 -18.98 9.93 -5.92
CA VAL A 24 -17.99 9.05 -5.24
C VAL A 24 -18.67 7.99 -4.38
N LEU A 25 -19.86 8.27 -3.84
CA LEU A 25 -20.70 7.31 -3.13
C LEU A 25 -22.10 7.34 -3.72
N ASP A 26 -22.65 6.18 -3.99
CA ASP A 26 -23.96 6.04 -4.63
C ASP A 26 -24.88 5.12 -3.83
N HIS A 27 -25.82 5.71 -3.06
CA HIS A 27 -26.87 5.01 -2.28
C HIS A 27 -26.32 3.88 -1.38
N ILE A 28 -25.23 4.12 -0.66
CA ILE A 28 -24.60 3.13 0.23
C ILE A 28 -25.55 2.74 1.36
N ASN A 29 -25.74 1.42 1.53
CA ASN A 29 -26.42 0.83 2.66
C ASN A 29 -25.47 -0.12 3.39
N LEU A 30 -25.11 0.19 4.65
CA LEU A 30 -24.18 -0.58 5.45
C LEU A 30 -24.75 -0.80 6.84
N ASP A 31 -24.66 -2.02 7.35
CA ASP A 31 -25.01 -2.39 8.72
C ASP A 31 -23.76 -2.92 9.45
N VAL A 32 -23.55 -2.48 10.69
CA VAL A 32 -22.54 -2.99 11.59
C VAL A 32 -23.23 -3.54 12.83
N LYS A 33 -23.05 -4.83 13.11
CA LYS A 33 -23.65 -5.50 14.26
C LYS A 33 -22.94 -5.10 15.56
N LYS A 34 -23.69 -5.14 16.68
CA LYS A 34 -23.13 -4.87 18.01
C LYS A 34 -22.06 -5.92 18.38
N GLY A 35 -20.90 -5.45 18.86
CA GLY A 35 -19.84 -6.33 19.32
C GLY A 35 -19.25 -7.22 18.24
N THR A 36 -19.14 -6.72 17.01
CA THR A 36 -18.52 -7.43 15.89
C THR A 36 -17.42 -6.60 15.24
N VAL A 37 -16.56 -7.27 14.49
CA VAL A 37 -15.57 -6.66 13.62
C VAL A 37 -16.05 -6.75 12.18
N MET A 38 -16.39 -5.60 11.59
CA MET A 38 -16.78 -5.48 10.18
C MET A 38 -15.55 -5.12 9.35
N GLY A 39 -15.13 -5.98 8.43
CA GLY A 39 -14.12 -5.68 7.42
C GLY A 39 -14.71 -4.82 6.30
N LEU A 40 -14.13 -3.65 6.04
CA LEU A 40 -14.50 -2.82 4.89
C LEU A 40 -13.39 -2.83 3.86
N MET A 41 -13.65 -3.50 2.75
CA MET A 41 -12.70 -3.68 1.66
C MET A 41 -13.12 -2.93 0.40
N GLY A 42 -12.21 -2.81 -0.52
CA GLY A 42 -12.40 -2.18 -1.83
C GLY A 42 -11.08 -1.60 -2.36
N GLU A 43 -11.01 -1.35 -3.65
CA GLU A 43 -9.84 -0.74 -4.28
C GLU A 43 -9.61 0.70 -3.82
N ASN A 44 -8.41 1.23 -4.11
CA ASN A 44 -8.12 2.64 -3.88
C ASN A 44 -9.02 3.50 -4.80
N GLY A 45 -9.71 4.47 -4.20
CA GLY A 45 -10.71 5.27 -4.92
C GLY A 45 -12.13 4.69 -4.92
N ALA A 46 -12.36 3.49 -4.35
CA ALA A 46 -13.70 2.91 -4.25
C ALA A 46 -14.68 3.70 -3.37
N GLY A 47 -14.19 4.70 -2.59
CA GLY A 47 -15.02 5.55 -1.74
C GLY A 47 -14.93 5.28 -0.24
N LYS A 48 -14.12 4.29 0.23
CA LYS A 48 -14.01 3.92 1.65
C LYS A 48 -13.74 5.10 2.58
N SER A 49 -12.66 5.83 2.31
CA SER A 49 -12.29 7.00 3.13
C SER A 49 -13.31 8.14 3.02
N THR A 50 -13.98 8.30 1.88
CA THR A 50 -15.06 9.28 1.71
C THR A 50 -16.28 8.90 2.56
N MET A 51 -16.67 7.62 2.58
CA MET A 51 -17.75 7.12 3.41
C MET A 51 -17.45 7.32 4.90
N MET A 52 -16.23 7.03 5.34
CA MET A 52 -15.82 7.27 6.73
C MET A 52 -15.81 8.77 7.07
N LYS A 53 -15.32 9.63 6.19
CA LYS A 53 -15.36 11.07 6.39
C LYS A 53 -16.79 11.64 6.44
N CYS A 54 -17.72 11.04 5.69
CA CYS A 54 -19.15 11.37 5.81
C CYS A 54 -19.73 10.87 7.15
N LEU A 55 -19.38 9.66 7.58
CA LEU A 55 -19.76 9.11 8.89
C LEU A 55 -19.28 10.00 10.05
N PHE A 56 -18.08 10.57 9.93
CA PHE A 56 -17.48 11.47 10.92
C PHE A 56 -17.93 12.93 10.83
N GLY A 57 -18.80 13.26 9.87
CA GLY A 57 -19.22 14.65 9.64
C GLY A 57 -18.11 15.57 9.13
N THR A 58 -16.93 15.02 8.74
CA THR A 58 -15.87 15.80 8.07
C THR A 58 -16.33 16.26 6.68
N TYR A 59 -17.06 15.38 5.97
CA TYR A 59 -17.79 15.73 4.77
C TYR A 59 -19.29 15.63 5.03
N GLN A 60 -20.04 16.62 4.61
CA GLN A 60 -21.50 16.53 4.60
C GLN A 60 -21.91 15.56 3.48
N LYS A 61 -22.71 14.54 3.83
CA LYS A 61 -23.35 13.67 2.85
C LYS A 61 -24.37 14.48 2.02
N ASP A 62 -24.56 14.10 0.78
CA ASP A 62 -25.54 14.78 -0.08
C ASP A 62 -26.94 14.21 0.16
N GLU A 63 -27.03 12.88 0.38
CA GLU A 63 -28.28 12.13 0.61
C GLU A 63 -28.07 11.02 1.67
N GLY A 64 -29.17 10.48 2.17
CA GLY A 64 -29.20 9.33 3.06
C GLY A 64 -29.19 9.68 4.54
N THR A 65 -29.31 8.66 5.38
CA THR A 65 -29.41 8.77 6.84
C THR A 65 -28.43 7.84 7.53
N ILE A 66 -28.00 8.20 8.74
CA ILE A 66 -27.13 7.41 9.62
C ILE A 66 -27.90 7.15 10.90
N TYR A 67 -27.90 5.90 11.36
CA TYR A 67 -28.49 5.50 12.63
C TYR A 67 -27.40 4.93 13.53
N LEU A 68 -27.31 5.42 14.76
CA LEU A 68 -26.41 4.92 15.79
C LEU A 68 -27.28 4.42 16.96
N ASP A 69 -27.14 3.15 17.31
CA ASP A 69 -27.95 2.48 18.36
C ASP A 69 -29.46 2.69 18.15
N GLY A 70 -29.92 2.60 16.89
CA GLY A 70 -31.31 2.78 16.47
C GLY A 70 -31.80 4.21 16.40
N LYS A 71 -31.00 5.20 16.74
CA LYS A 71 -31.34 6.62 16.68
C LYS A 71 -30.73 7.26 15.44
N GLU A 72 -31.50 8.05 14.71
CA GLU A 72 -30.99 8.84 13.62
C GLU A 72 -30.03 9.90 14.16
N VAL A 73 -28.85 10.01 13.52
CA VAL A 73 -27.77 10.95 13.88
C VAL A 73 -27.28 11.73 12.66
N SER A 74 -26.84 12.95 12.90
CA SER A 74 -26.16 13.76 11.90
C SER A 74 -25.08 14.55 12.63
N PHE A 75 -23.82 14.33 12.24
CA PHE A 75 -22.68 14.96 12.91
C PHE A 75 -22.25 16.22 12.18
N SER A 76 -22.05 17.30 12.95
CA SER A 76 -21.54 18.58 12.45
C SER A 76 -20.03 18.56 12.23
N GLY A 77 -19.32 17.54 12.73
CA GLY A 77 -17.88 17.35 12.59
C GLY A 77 -17.34 16.23 13.47
N PRO A 78 -16.01 15.99 13.41
CA PRO A 78 -15.36 14.88 14.12
C PRO A 78 -15.55 14.92 15.64
N LYS A 79 -15.59 16.10 16.26
CA LYS A 79 -15.80 16.25 17.69
C LYS A 79 -17.19 15.73 18.09
N ASP A 80 -18.21 16.11 17.34
CA ASP A 80 -19.59 15.70 17.56
C ASP A 80 -19.74 14.17 17.39
N ALA A 81 -19.09 13.57 16.38
CA ALA A 81 -19.07 12.13 16.20
C ALA A 81 -18.41 11.39 17.39
N LEU A 82 -17.27 11.91 17.88
CA LEU A 82 -16.57 11.36 19.05
C LEU A 82 -17.44 11.44 20.32
N GLU A 83 -18.09 12.56 20.59
CA GLU A 83 -18.99 12.76 21.75
C GLU A 83 -20.22 11.83 21.70
N ASN A 84 -20.65 11.41 20.49
CA ASN A 84 -21.72 10.45 20.29
C ASN A 84 -21.26 8.97 20.29
N GLY A 85 -19.96 8.72 20.43
CA GLY A 85 -19.39 7.38 20.60
C GLY A 85 -18.92 6.72 19.30
N ILE A 86 -18.59 7.49 18.27
CA ILE A 86 -17.88 7.01 17.08
C ILE A 86 -16.47 7.56 17.08
N ALA A 87 -15.44 6.71 17.15
CA ALA A 87 -14.04 7.10 17.07
C ALA A 87 -13.39 6.58 15.77
N MET A 88 -12.36 7.26 15.30
CA MET A 88 -11.59 6.85 14.13
C MET A 88 -10.09 6.95 14.40
N VAL A 89 -9.38 5.91 14.05
CA VAL A 89 -7.92 5.88 13.97
C VAL A 89 -7.55 5.98 12.49
N HIS A 90 -6.89 7.06 12.13
CA HIS A 90 -6.51 7.36 10.75
C HIS A 90 -5.25 6.60 10.34
N GLN A 91 -5.08 6.38 9.05
CA GLN A 91 -3.87 5.80 8.46
C GLN A 91 -2.63 6.65 8.76
N GLU A 92 -2.74 7.97 8.67
CA GLU A 92 -1.68 8.89 9.04
C GLU A 92 -1.82 9.33 10.49
N LEU A 93 -0.73 9.22 11.27
CA LEU A 93 -0.71 9.57 12.68
C LEU A 93 -0.64 11.10 12.86
N ASN A 94 -1.74 11.70 13.33
CA ASN A 94 -1.85 13.14 13.57
C ASN A 94 -1.61 13.49 15.04
N GLN A 95 -0.38 13.29 15.50
CA GLN A 95 0.01 13.47 16.91
C GLN A 95 0.89 14.70 17.10
N CYS A 96 0.78 15.33 18.26
CA CYS A 96 1.70 16.38 18.70
C CYS A 96 3.02 15.75 19.16
N LEU A 97 3.99 15.62 18.27
CA LEU A 97 5.23 14.88 18.48
C LEU A 97 6.08 15.43 19.63
N GLU A 98 6.05 16.73 19.87
CA GLU A 98 6.78 17.39 20.98
C GLU A 98 6.09 17.23 22.34
N ARG A 99 4.86 16.73 22.37
CA ARG A 99 4.10 16.50 23.59
C ARG A 99 4.21 15.04 24.03
N ASN A 100 4.01 14.81 25.34
CA ASN A 100 4.02 13.47 25.90
C ASN A 100 2.74 12.67 25.58
N VAL A 101 2.71 11.42 26.01
CA VAL A 101 1.59 10.50 25.80
C VAL A 101 0.31 11.01 26.45
N VAL A 102 0.38 11.53 27.67
CA VAL A 102 -0.78 12.03 28.42
C VAL A 102 -1.42 13.22 27.72
N ASP A 103 -0.60 14.19 27.29
CA ASP A 103 -1.08 15.36 26.58
C ASP A 103 -1.79 14.97 25.26
N ASN A 104 -1.22 14.04 24.49
CA ASN A 104 -1.84 13.56 23.26
C ASN A 104 -3.14 12.81 23.51
N LEU A 105 -3.24 12.04 24.59
CA LEU A 105 -4.46 11.32 24.98
C LEU A 105 -5.62 12.26 25.29
N PHE A 106 -5.35 13.35 26.00
CA PHE A 106 -6.36 14.31 26.46
C PHE A 106 -6.45 15.57 25.60
N LEU A 107 -5.77 15.62 24.46
CA LEU A 107 -5.78 16.78 23.58
C LEU A 107 -7.20 17.19 23.23
N GLY A 108 -7.55 18.46 23.54
CA GLY A 108 -8.88 19.03 23.30
C GLY A 108 -9.96 18.70 24.33
N ARG A 109 -9.62 17.91 25.41
CA ARG A 109 -10.53 17.52 26.50
C ARG A 109 -9.84 17.44 27.85
N TYR A 110 -8.95 18.36 28.12
CA TYR A 110 -8.24 18.41 29.40
C TYR A 110 -9.20 18.48 30.59
N PRO A 111 -9.14 17.50 31.54
CA PRO A 111 -9.94 17.60 32.76
C PRO A 111 -9.43 18.80 33.59
N VAL A 112 -10.37 19.51 34.17
CA VAL A 112 -10.05 20.66 35.02
C VAL A 112 -10.44 20.37 36.45
N ASN A 113 -9.66 20.91 37.40
CA ASN A 113 -9.95 20.86 38.82
C ASN A 113 -11.02 21.93 39.22
N SER A 114 -11.41 21.98 40.50
CA SER A 114 -12.39 22.92 41.00
C SER A 114 -12.02 24.40 40.85
N PHE A 115 -10.76 24.73 40.56
CA PHE A 115 -10.26 26.08 40.31
C PHE A 115 -10.16 26.41 38.80
N GLY A 116 -10.63 25.50 37.90
CA GLY A 116 -10.55 25.71 36.46
C GLY A 116 -9.17 25.48 35.83
N MET A 117 -8.20 24.95 36.58
CA MET A 117 -6.87 24.61 36.07
C MET A 117 -6.85 23.15 35.64
N ILE A 118 -5.97 22.82 34.66
CA ILE A 118 -5.77 21.45 34.20
C ILE A 118 -5.38 20.53 35.34
N ASP A 119 -6.08 19.40 35.49
CA ASP A 119 -5.82 18.38 36.52
C ASP A 119 -4.89 17.30 35.96
N GLU A 120 -3.58 17.58 35.97
CA GLU A 120 -2.56 16.63 35.49
C GLU A 120 -2.55 15.32 36.28
N GLY A 121 -2.86 15.35 37.59
CA GLY A 121 -2.92 14.16 38.42
C GLY A 121 -4.01 13.19 37.96
N ARG A 122 -5.18 13.73 37.68
CA ARG A 122 -6.31 12.98 37.12
C ARG A 122 -5.97 12.43 35.72
N MET A 123 -5.38 13.24 34.85
CA MET A 123 -4.95 12.81 33.51
C MET A 123 -3.99 11.61 33.59
N LYS A 124 -2.96 11.68 34.39
CA LYS A 124 -1.98 10.60 34.58
C LYS A 124 -2.61 9.32 35.11
N LYS A 125 -3.50 9.46 36.09
CA LYS A 125 -4.23 8.33 36.68
C LYS A 125 -5.12 7.65 35.63
N GLU A 126 -5.97 8.39 34.92
CA GLU A 126 -6.86 7.87 33.88
C GLU A 126 -6.05 7.24 32.73
N ALA A 127 -4.96 7.86 32.28
CA ALA A 127 -4.06 7.29 31.25
C ALA A 127 -3.43 5.97 31.72
N SER A 128 -2.92 5.93 32.96
CA SER A 128 -2.31 4.71 33.51
C SER A 128 -3.31 3.56 33.61
N GLU A 129 -4.54 3.83 34.06
CA GLU A 129 -5.61 2.83 34.12
C GLU A 129 -6.00 2.32 32.74
N LEU A 130 -6.08 3.21 31.74
CA LEU A 130 -6.39 2.85 30.36
C LEU A 130 -5.33 1.93 29.77
N PHE A 131 -4.05 2.32 29.80
CA PHE A 131 -2.97 1.50 29.25
C PHE A 131 -2.84 0.16 29.98
N ARG A 132 -3.06 0.13 31.29
CA ARG A 132 -3.11 -1.13 32.06
C ARG A 132 -4.25 -2.04 31.61
N LYS A 133 -5.46 -1.50 31.36
CA LYS A 133 -6.59 -2.27 30.82
C LYS A 133 -6.29 -2.85 29.45
N LEU A 134 -5.50 -2.13 28.64
CA LEU A 134 -5.08 -2.57 27.31
C LEU A 134 -3.87 -3.52 27.32
N GLY A 135 -3.35 -3.87 28.50
CA GLY A 135 -2.17 -4.72 28.63
C GLY A 135 -0.89 -4.08 28.11
N MET A 136 -0.85 -2.75 28.04
CA MET A 136 0.26 -1.98 27.46
C MET A 136 1.14 -1.34 28.55
N THR A 137 2.45 -1.49 28.38
CA THR A 137 3.43 -0.75 29.19
C THR A 137 3.96 0.43 28.39
N VAL A 138 3.58 1.65 28.79
CA VAL A 138 3.96 2.89 28.13
C VAL A 138 4.49 3.89 29.14
N ASN A 139 5.59 4.56 28.82
CA ASN A 139 6.07 5.69 29.62
C ASN A 139 5.21 6.92 29.28
N LEU A 140 4.32 7.29 30.21
CA LEU A 140 3.35 8.36 30.02
C LEU A 140 3.97 9.76 29.82
N GLU A 141 5.15 9.99 30.36
CA GLU A 141 5.88 11.26 30.28
C GLU A 141 6.77 11.35 29.02
N GLN A 142 6.91 10.27 28.27
CA GLN A 142 7.76 10.24 27.09
C GLN A 142 7.16 11.08 25.96
N PRO A 143 7.92 12.00 25.32
CA PRO A 143 7.48 12.70 24.13
C PRO A 143 7.21 11.72 22.98
N MET A 144 6.13 11.95 22.23
CA MET A 144 5.71 11.06 21.13
C MET A 144 6.79 10.89 20.08
N LYS A 145 7.62 11.88 19.81
CA LYS A 145 8.75 11.80 18.85
C LYS A 145 9.78 10.71 19.18
N ASN A 146 9.90 10.33 20.45
CA ASN A 146 10.84 9.32 20.92
C ASN A 146 10.24 7.90 20.91
N MET A 147 9.00 7.75 20.44
CA MET A 147 8.31 6.47 20.33
C MET A 147 8.43 5.91 18.93
N SER A 148 8.46 4.59 18.81
CA SER A 148 8.34 3.93 17.50
C SER A 148 6.98 4.22 16.84
N VAL A 149 6.88 4.06 15.53
CA VAL A 149 5.61 4.27 14.81
C VAL A 149 4.51 3.37 15.36
N SER A 150 4.84 2.12 15.67
CA SER A 150 3.91 1.17 16.28
C SER A 150 3.42 1.59 17.65
N GLN A 151 4.32 2.05 18.53
CA GLN A 151 3.93 2.57 19.85
C GLN A 151 3.00 3.78 19.72
N ARG A 152 3.27 4.67 18.77
CA ARG A 152 2.40 5.82 18.48
C ARG A 152 1.03 5.37 17.95
N GLN A 153 0.98 4.35 17.09
CA GLN A 153 -0.26 3.76 16.60
C GLN A 153 -1.12 3.22 17.75
N MET A 154 -0.49 2.49 18.67
CA MET A 154 -1.16 1.96 19.85
C MET A 154 -1.69 3.07 20.77
N CYS A 155 -1.01 4.21 20.86
CA CYS A 155 -1.50 5.39 21.60
C CYS A 155 -2.75 6.01 20.93
N GLU A 156 -2.83 6.05 19.60
CA GLU A 156 -4.04 6.51 18.89
C GLU A 156 -5.24 5.61 19.16
N ILE A 157 -5.03 4.30 19.17
CA ILE A 157 -6.09 3.33 19.50
C ILE A 157 -6.54 3.51 20.95
N ALA A 158 -5.59 3.65 21.90
CA ALA A 158 -5.90 3.94 23.30
C ALA A 158 -6.71 5.25 23.44
N LYS A 159 -6.34 6.28 22.66
CA LYS A 159 -7.07 7.54 22.61
C LYS A 159 -8.51 7.34 22.10
N ALA A 160 -8.71 6.59 21.03
CA ALA A 160 -10.05 6.26 20.52
C ALA A 160 -10.93 5.57 21.55
N ILE A 161 -10.37 4.60 22.27
CA ILE A 161 -11.06 3.87 23.36
C ILE A 161 -11.43 4.79 24.52
N SER A 162 -10.58 5.78 24.84
CA SER A 162 -10.78 6.70 25.95
C SER A 162 -11.97 7.64 25.80
N TYR A 163 -12.63 7.64 24.62
CA TYR A 163 -13.89 8.38 24.38
C TYR A 163 -15.15 7.57 24.70
N ASN A 164 -15.03 6.40 25.34
CA ASN A 164 -16.15 5.47 25.55
C ASN A 164 -16.90 5.12 24.26
N SER A 165 -16.14 4.92 23.20
CA SER A 165 -16.68 4.72 21.86
C SER A 165 -17.47 3.42 21.77
N LYS A 166 -18.63 3.47 21.11
CA LYS A 166 -19.46 2.32 20.75
C LYS A 166 -18.98 1.66 19.44
N VAL A 167 -18.45 2.50 18.55
CA VAL A 167 -17.91 2.12 17.24
C VAL A 167 -16.53 2.73 17.07
N ILE A 168 -15.54 1.93 16.73
CA ILE A 168 -14.17 2.40 16.42
C ILE A 168 -13.85 2.00 14.98
N VAL A 169 -13.51 2.99 14.16
CA VAL A 169 -13.01 2.78 12.79
C VAL A 169 -11.49 2.75 12.83
N LEU A 170 -10.91 1.69 12.26
CA LEU A 170 -9.46 1.52 12.13
C LEU A 170 -9.11 1.53 10.64
N ASP A 171 -8.49 2.61 10.16
CA ASP A 171 -8.13 2.80 8.75
C ASP A 171 -6.67 2.41 8.50
N GLU A 172 -6.46 1.24 7.88
CA GLU A 172 -5.16 0.63 7.58
C GLU A 172 -4.16 0.63 8.76
N PRO A 173 -4.54 0.17 9.96
CA PRO A 173 -3.73 0.34 11.17
C PRO A 173 -2.45 -0.50 11.18
N THR A 174 -2.29 -1.44 10.26
CA THR A 174 -1.14 -2.38 10.19
C THR A 174 -0.11 -1.99 9.13
N SER A 175 -0.28 -0.87 8.44
CA SER A 175 0.59 -0.47 7.31
C SER A 175 2.06 -0.29 7.69
N SER A 176 2.35 0.00 8.97
CA SER A 176 3.69 0.25 9.50
C SER A 176 4.06 -0.65 10.70
N LEU A 177 3.32 -1.74 10.90
CA LEU A 177 3.53 -2.67 12.02
C LEU A 177 4.29 -3.92 11.59
N THR A 178 5.11 -4.44 12.49
CA THR A 178 5.71 -5.78 12.38
C THR A 178 4.67 -6.87 12.63
N VAL A 179 4.95 -8.10 12.24
CA VAL A 179 4.05 -9.26 12.45
C VAL A 179 3.66 -9.42 13.93
N GLN A 180 4.62 -9.27 14.84
CA GLN A 180 4.37 -9.36 16.29
C GLN A 180 3.47 -8.23 16.82
N GLU A 181 3.57 -7.04 16.23
CA GLU A 181 2.75 -5.89 16.60
C GLU A 181 1.33 -6.01 16.04
N VAL A 182 1.18 -6.58 14.84
CA VAL A 182 -0.14 -6.92 14.27
C VAL A 182 -0.89 -7.91 15.16
N GLU A 183 -0.20 -8.94 15.65
CA GLU A 183 -0.79 -9.92 16.57
C GLU A 183 -1.30 -9.26 17.87
N LYS A 184 -0.51 -8.35 18.45
CA LYS A 184 -0.95 -7.57 19.63
C LYS A 184 -2.16 -6.69 19.34
N LEU A 185 -2.20 -6.07 18.16
CA LEU A 185 -3.36 -5.28 17.72
C LEU A 185 -4.60 -6.17 17.62
N PHE A 186 -4.49 -7.36 17.03
CA PHE A 186 -5.61 -8.28 16.91
C PHE A 186 -6.11 -8.81 18.25
N GLN A 187 -5.20 -9.10 19.18
CA GLN A 187 -5.58 -9.45 20.56
C GLN A 187 -6.38 -8.32 21.22
N MET A 188 -5.96 -7.07 21.04
CA MET A 188 -6.68 -5.91 21.57
C MET A 188 -8.05 -5.75 20.87
N MET A 189 -8.14 -5.92 19.55
CA MET A 189 -9.42 -5.86 18.83
C MET A 189 -10.40 -6.92 19.31
N ARG A 190 -9.92 -8.17 19.53
CA ARG A 190 -10.74 -9.24 20.11
C ARG A 190 -11.24 -8.88 21.51
N MET A 191 -10.38 -8.33 22.36
CA MET A 191 -10.74 -7.87 23.70
C MET A 191 -11.81 -6.77 23.65
N LEU A 192 -11.68 -5.79 22.75
CA LEU A 192 -12.67 -4.70 22.59
C LEU A 192 -14.00 -5.21 22.11
N ARG A 193 -14.01 -6.12 21.11
CA ARG A 193 -15.20 -6.80 20.62
C ARG A 193 -15.91 -7.56 21.76
N ASP A 194 -15.16 -8.29 22.55
CA ASP A 194 -15.71 -9.07 23.68
C ASP A 194 -16.25 -8.17 24.81
N GLN A 195 -15.84 -6.91 24.87
CA GLN A 195 -16.41 -5.86 25.72
C GLN A 195 -17.67 -5.19 25.10
N GLY A 196 -18.09 -5.63 23.92
CA GLY A 196 -19.27 -5.10 23.20
C GLY A 196 -19.00 -3.88 22.33
N ILE A 197 -17.74 -3.48 22.14
CA ILE A 197 -17.36 -2.43 21.21
C ILE A 197 -17.35 -3.00 19.79
N SER A 198 -17.97 -2.30 18.86
CA SER A 198 -17.99 -2.71 17.46
C SER A 198 -16.87 -2.03 16.68
N LEU A 199 -16.25 -2.76 15.77
CA LEU A 199 -15.09 -2.28 15.03
C LEU A 199 -15.39 -2.29 13.53
N ILE A 200 -14.96 -1.24 12.83
CA ILE A 200 -14.87 -1.23 11.36
C ILE A 200 -13.39 -1.25 11.03
N TYR A 201 -12.95 -2.34 10.42
CA TYR A 201 -11.56 -2.58 10.07
C TYR A 201 -11.35 -2.41 8.58
N ILE A 202 -10.63 -1.36 8.18
CA ILE A 202 -10.30 -1.09 6.78
C ILE A 202 -8.89 -1.59 6.53
N SER A 203 -8.74 -2.55 5.63
CA SER A 203 -7.45 -3.06 5.19
C SER A 203 -7.53 -3.53 3.74
N HIS A 204 -6.41 -3.50 3.05
CA HIS A 204 -6.23 -4.14 1.75
C HIS A 204 -5.56 -5.53 1.86
N LYS A 205 -5.12 -5.92 3.05
CA LYS A 205 -4.50 -7.22 3.33
C LYS A 205 -5.60 -8.24 3.66
N MET A 206 -5.86 -9.12 2.71
CA MET A 206 -6.96 -10.07 2.82
C MET A 206 -6.77 -11.08 3.94
N ASP A 207 -5.52 -11.52 4.19
CA ASP A 207 -5.21 -12.46 5.27
C ASP A 207 -5.62 -11.88 6.64
N GLU A 208 -5.37 -10.58 6.88
CA GLU A 208 -5.80 -9.89 8.10
C GLU A 208 -7.33 -9.85 8.23
N ILE A 209 -8.04 -9.58 7.14
CA ILE A 209 -9.51 -9.54 7.12
C ILE A 209 -10.11 -10.90 7.48
N PHE A 210 -9.58 -11.98 6.90
CA PHE A 210 -10.06 -13.33 7.21
C PHE A 210 -9.72 -13.77 8.64
N GLU A 211 -8.66 -13.22 9.25
CA GLU A 211 -8.28 -13.56 10.61
C GLU A 211 -9.12 -12.86 11.68
N ILE A 212 -9.45 -11.56 11.47
CA ILE A 212 -10.01 -10.74 12.56
C ILE A 212 -11.48 -10.37 12.37
N CYS A 213 -12.01 -10.36 11.14
CA CYS A 213 -13.35 -9.86 10.85
C CYS A 213 -14.41 -10.96 10.96
N ASP A 214 -15.58 -10.61 11.47
CA ASP A 214 -16.76 -11.47 11.53
C ASP A 214 -17.57 -11.39 10.23
N GLU A 215 -17.69 -10.20 9.66
CA GLU A 215 -18.35 -9.90 8.39
C GLU A 215 -17.44 -9.04 7.50
N ILE A 216 -17.63 -9.16 6.18
CA ILE A 216 -16.89 -8.40 5.18
C ILE A 216 -17.85 -7.67 4.26
N SER A 217 -17.68 -6.37 4.13
CA SER A 217 -18.36 -5.53 3.15
C SER A 217 -17.36 -5.05 2.09
N VAL A 218 -17.73 -5.14 0.82
CA VAL A 218 -16.91 -4.69 -0.30
C VAL A 218 -17.53 -3.50 -0.98
N LEU A 219 -16.77 -2.41 -1.04
CA LEU A 219 -17.09 -1.19 -1.76
C LEU A 219 -16.34 -1.18 -3.11
N ARG A 220 -17.05 -0.95 -4.21
CA ARG A 220 -16.48 -0.82 -5.56
C ARG A 220 -17.18 0.28 -6.34
N ASP A 221 -16.39 1.18 -6.93
CA ASP A 221 -16.89 2.30 -7.74
C ASP A 221 -18.04 3.08 -7.09
N GLY A 222 -17.91 3.35 -5.77
CA GLY A 222 -18.90 4.07 -4.99
C GLY A 222 -20.14 3.29 -4.57
N ASN A 223 -20.21 1.97 -4.84
CA ASN A 223 -21.33 1.10 -4.52
C ASN A 223 -20.93 -0.01 -3.55
N LEU A 224 -21.82 -0.38 -2.63
CA LEU A 224 -21.63 -1.56 -1.80
C LEU A 224 -22.08 -2.80 -2.58
N VAL A 225 -21.11 -3.62 -3.02
CA VAL A 225 -21.36 -4.74 -3.95
C VAL A 225 -21.50 -6.08 -3.25
N MET A 226 -21.01 -6.21 -2.02
CA MET A 226 -21.10 -7.46 -1.24
C MET A 226 -21.09 -7.15 0.25
N THR A 227 -21.89 -7.89 1.02
CA THR A 227 -21.74 -8.03 2.47
C THR A 227 -22.00 -9.49 2.82
N LYS A 228 -21.02 -10.17 3.42
CA LYS A 228 -21.10 -11.58 3.81
C LYS A 228 -20.34 -11.84 5.11
N SER A 229 -20.76 -12.91 5.80
CA SER A 229 -19.97 -13.47 6.90
C SER A 229 -18.63 -13.97 6.35
N THR A 230 -17.55 -13.74 7.12
CA THR A 230 -16.21 -14.23 6.76
C THR A 230 -16.17 -15.75 6.58
N LYS A 231 -17.03 -16.48 7.27
CA LYS A 231 -17.15 -17.95 7.18
C LYS A 231 -17.86 -18.43 5.90
N GLU A 232 -18.60 -17.55 5.23
CA GLU A 232 -19.42 -17.85 4.05
C GLU A 232 -18.80 -17.35 2.74
N THR A 233 -17.61 -16.78 2.80
CA THR A 233 -16.88 -16.27 1.63
C THR A 233 -15.47 -16.82 1.58
N ASN A 234 -14.81 -16.63 0.46
CA ASN A 234 -13.42 -17.03 0.26
C ASN A 234 -12.64 -15.93 -0.47
N MET A 235 -11.32 -16.09 -0.50
CA MET A 235 -10.38 -15.14 -1.10
C MET A 235 -10.74 -14.79 -2.56
N ASN A 236 -11.08 -15.79 -3.38
CA ASN A 236 -11.38 -15.58 -4.80
C ASN A 236 -12.69 -14.79 -5.00
N GLU A 237 -13.71 -15.08 -4.22
CA GLU A 237 -14.97 -14.35 -4.26
C GLU A 237 -14.79 -12.90 -3.82
N LEU A 238 -13.98 -12.68 -2.79
CA LEU A 238 -13.66 -11.34 -2.30
C LEU A 238 -12.90 -10.52 -3.36
N ILE A 239 -11.90 -11.11 -4.00
CA ILE A 239 -11.17 -10.49 -5.11
C ILE A 239 -12.12 -10.16 -6.28
N ALA A 240 -12.98 -11.11 -6.66
CA ALA A 240 -13.95 -10.90 -7.73
C ALA A 240 -14.92 -9.75 -7.42
N ALA A 241 -15.38 -9.63 -6.18
CA ALA A 241 -16.23 -8.52 -5.75
C ALA A 241 -15.49 -7.18 -5.81
N MET A 242 -14.22 -7.13 -5.40
CA MET A 242 -13.40 -5.91 -5.41
C MET A 242 -13.09 -5.45 -6.84
N VAL A 243 -12.65 -6.38 -7.70
CA VAL A 243 -12.16 -6.07 -9.07
C VAL A 243 -13.31 -6.00 -10.09
N GLY A 244 -14.45 -6.63 -9.81
CA GLY A 244 -15.62 -6.65 -10.70
C GLY A 244 -15.57 -7.69 -11.82
N ARG A 245 -14.56 -8.53 -11.83
CA ARG A 245 -14.41 -9.68 -12.72
C ARG A 245 -13.93 -10.89 -11.93
N VAL A 246 -14.35 -12.07 -12.34
CA VAL A 246 -13.81 -13.31 -11.77
C VAL A 246 -12.37 -13.43 -12.23
N LEU A 247 -11.42 -13.36 -11.31
CA LEU A 247 -10.04 -13.74 -11.56
C LEU A 247 -9.95 -15.24 -11.28
N GLU A 248 -9.76 -16.05 -12.32
CA GLU A 248 -9.63 -17.51 -12.19
C GLU A 248 -8.45 -17.87 -11.29
N ASN A 249 -7.41 -17.01 -11.27
CA ASN A 249 -6.22 -17.15 -10.43
C ASN A 249 -5.78 -15.78 -9.89
N ARG A 250 -5.20 -15.76 -8.68
CA ARG A 250 -4.60 -14.56 -8.06
C ARG A 250 -3.48 -13.94 -8.90
N PHE A 251 -2.75 -14.77 -9.65
CA PHE A 251 -1.67 -14.37 -10.54
C PHE A 251 -1.93 -14.90 -11.95
N PRO A 252 -1.59 -14.14 -12.99
CA PRO A 252 -1.65 -14.64 -14.37
C PRO A 252 -0.67 -15.80 -14.57
N PRO A 253 -0.93 -16.72 -15.52
CA PRO A 253 -0.02 -17.84 -15.78
C PRO A 253 1.33 -17.35 -16.33
N VAL A 254 2.42 -17.82 -15.72
CA VAL A 254 3.80 -17.56 -16.13
C VAL A 254 4.19 -18.59 -17.19
N ASP A 255 3.98 -18.24 -18.45
CA ASP A 255 4.17 -19.11 -19.63
C ASP A 255 5.24 -18.59 -20.61
N ASN A 256 6.01 -17.57 -20.21
CA ASN A 256 7.19 -17.12 -20.93
C ASN A 256 8.28 -18.20 -20.93
N LYS A 257 9.13 -18.18 -21.95
CA LYS A 257 10.20 -19.17 -22.16
C LYS A 257 11.55 -18.46 -22.13
N PRO A 258 12.28 -18.51 -21.00
CA PRO A 258 13.65 -18.00 -20.93
C PRO A 258 14.56 -18.65 -21.97
N LYS A 259 15.46 -17.84 -22.57
CA LYS A 259 16.42 -18.29 -23.58
C LYS A 259 17.85 -18.30 -23.00
N ASP A 260 18.83 -17.84 -23.80
CA ASP A 260 20.21 -17.74 -23.39
C ASP A 260 20.45 -16.66 -22.35
N VAL A 261 21.58 -16.71 -21.66
CA VAL A 261 22.01 -15.70 -20.70
C VAL A 261 22.25 -14.39 -21.43
N ILE A 262 21.53 -13.34 -21.02
CA ILE A 262 21.66 -11.98 -21.58
C ILE A 262 22.38 -11.03 -20.64
N LEU A 263 22.20 -11.22 -19.30
CA LEU A 263 22.81 -10.40 -18.26
C LEU A 263 23.53 -11.32 -17.27
N SER A 264 24.82 -11.04 -17.03
CA SER A 264 25.64 -11.79 -16.06
C SER A 264 26.29 -10.81 -15.08
N ILE A 265 26.05 -11.02 -13.80
CA ILE A 265 26.61 -10.28 -12.69
C ILE A 265 27.64 -11.18 -12.00
N GLN A 266 28.89 -10.71 -11.89
CA GLN A 266 30.00 -11.50 -11.35
C GLN A 266 30.71 -10.74 -10.24
N HIS A 267 30.71 -11.30 -9.03
CA HIS A 267 31.44 -10.83 -7.85
C HIS A 267 31.16 -9.37 -7.49
N LEU A 268 29.88 -8.91 -7.70
CA LEU A 268 29.50 -7.51 -7.51
C LEU A 268 29.53 -7.13 -6.03
N SER A 269 30.26 -6.06 -5.72
CA SER A 269 30.37 -5.49 -4.37
C SER A 269 30.28 -3.97 -4.41
N THR A 270 29.73 -3.34 -3.36
CA THR A 270 29.61 -1.89 -3.23
C THR A 270 30.62 -1.31 -2.25
N LYS A 271 30.94 -0.02 -2.42
CA LYS A 271 31.93 0.68 -1.60
C LYS A 271 31.33 1.25 -0.30
N TYR A 272 30.05 1.62 -0.32
CA TYR A 272 29.38 2.33 0.76
C TYR A 272 28.20 1.51 1.29
N GLU A 273 27.88 1.70 2.57
CA GLU A 273 26.73 1.09 3.24
C GLU A 273 25.39 1.47 2.55
N PRO A 274 24.39 0.57 2.52
CA PRO A 274 24.51 -0.85 2.85
C PRO A 274 25.37 -1.60 1.82
N HIS A 275 26.28 -2.48 2.30
CA HIS A 275 27.23 -3.17 1.44
C HIS A 275 26.62 -4.37 0.72
N LEU A 276 26.83 -4.44 -0.59
CA LEU A 276 26.77 -5.70 -1.33
C LEU A 276 28.10 -6.42 -1.23
N GLN A 277 28.07 -7.74 -1.07
CA GLN A 277 29.25 -8.56 -0.88
C GLN A 277 29.21 -9.77 -1.81
N ASP A 278 30.03 -9.74 -2.85
CA ASP A 278 30.29 -10.87 -3.75
C ASP A 278 29.03 -11.47 -4.41
N VAL A 279 28.15 -10.60 -4.94
CA VAL A 279 26.90 -11.06 -5.56
C VAL A 279 27.17 -11.53 -6.98
N THR A 280 26.80 -12.80 -7.26
CA THR A 280 27.01 -13.44 -8.57
C THR A 280 25.74 -14.17 -9.02
N PHE A 281 25.19 -13.83 -10.20
CA PHE A 281 24.05 -14.51 -10.84
C PHE A 281 23.92 -14.13 -12.31
N ASP A 282 23.19 -14.97 -13.05
CA ASP A 282 22.85 -14.76 -14.45
C ASP A 282 21.35 -14.62 -14.62
N VAL A 283 20.93 -13.82 -15.61
CA VAL A 283 19.53 -13.65 -16.01
C VAL A 283 19.40 -13.92 -17.51
N HIS A 284 18.35 -14.63 -17.88
CA HIS A 284 18.10 -15.06 -19.26
C HIS A 284 17.22 -14.07 -20.04
N GLU A 285 17.35 -14.06 -21.34
CA GLU A 285 16.45 -13.30 -22.22
C GLU A 285 15.01 -13.82 -22.09
N GLY A 286 14.06 -12.91 -21.88
CA GLY A 286 12.65 -13.27 -21.68
C GLY A 286 12.36 -13.91 -20.33
N GLU A 287 13.28 -13.83 -19.36
CA GLU A 287 13.09 -14.29 -18.00
C GLU A 287 12.47 -13.20 -17.12
N ILE A 288 11.63 -13.62 -16.16
CA ILE A 288 11.24 -12.84 -15.00
C ILE A 288 12.02 -13.40 -13.81
N PHE A 289 13.10 -12.72 -13.43
CA PHE A 289 13.95 -13.08 -12.31
C PHE A 289 13.50 -12.32 -11.05
N GLY A 290 13.05 -13.05 -10.04
CA GLY A 290 12.65 -12.48 -8.76
C GLY A 290 13.86 -12.22 -7.86
N LEU A 291 13.85 -11.12 -7.12
CA LEU A 291 14.76 -10.87 -6.00
C LEU A 291 13.96 -10.73 -4.73
N TYR A 292 14.15 -11.65 -3.80
CA TYR A 292 13.52 -11.68 -2.49
C TYR A 292 14.55 -11.48 -1.37
N GLY A 293 14.11 -11.02 -0.21
CA GLY A 293 14.93 -10.86 1.00
C GLY A 293 14.22 -9.96 2.00
N LEU A 294 14.67 -9.99 3.25
CA LEU A 294 14.14 -9.13 4.30
C LEU A 294 14.47 -7.65 4.05
N VAL A 295 13.81 -6.76 4.76
CA VAL A 295 14.09 -5.31 4.71
C VAL A 295 15.57 -5.08 5.06
N GLY A 296 16.27 -4.31 4.23
CA GLY A 296 17.71 -4.06 4.37
C GLY A 296 18.61 -5.16 3.81
N ALA A 297 18.08 -6.16 3.10
CA ALA A 297 18.88 -7.25 2.52
C ALA A 297 19.80 -6.83 1.36
N GLY A 298 19.70 -5.59 0.84
CA GLY A 298 20.54 -5.10 -0.25
C GLY A 298 19.92 -5.21 -1.64
N ARG A 299 18.61 -5.45 -1.76
CA ARG A 299 17.91 -5.63 -3.05
C ARG A 299 17.91 -4.37 -3.91
N THR A 300 17.48 -3.24 -3.34
CA THR A 300 17.49 -1.92 -4.00
C THR A 300 18.90 -1.52 -4.41
N GLU A 301 19.88 -1.70 -3.51
CA GLU A 301 21.28 -1.40 -3.72
C GLU A 301 21.86 -2.20 -4.89
N LEU A 302 21.41 -3.45 -5.06
CA LEU A 302 21.82 -4.29 -6.19
C LEU A 302 21.33 -3.69 -7.52
N LEU A 303 20.05 -3.34 -7.62
CA LEU A 303 19.50 -2.73 -8.83
C LEU A 303 20.16 -1.38 -9.14
N GLU A 304 20.32 -0.52 -8.14
CA GLU A 304 20.98 0.78 -8.29
C GLU A 304 22.45 0.66 -8.73
N THR A 305 23.17 -0.37 -8.24
CA THR A 305 24.57 -0.63 -8.63
C THR A 305 24.66 -1.11 -10.06
N ILE A 306 23.78 -2.00 -10.50
CA ILE A 306 23.70 -2.46 -11.90
C ILE A 306 23.37 -1.30 -12.82
N PHE A 307 22.47 -0.40 -12.39
CA PHE A 307 22.04 0.76 -13.18
C PHE A 307 23.03 1.93 -13.18
N GLY A 308 24.12 1.85 -12.41
CA GLY A 308 25.15 2.89 -12.35
C GLY A 308 24.79 4.10 -11.46
N ILE A 309 23.80 3.98 -10.58
CA ILE A 309 23.46 4.99 -9.56
C ILE A 309 24.41 4.87 -8.37
N ARG A 310 24.69 3.63 -7.91
CA ARG A 310 25.65 3.38 -6.83
C ARG A 310 27.02 3.00 -7.36
N THR A 311 28.06 3.46 -6.66
CA THR A 311 29.45 3.16 -7.01
C THR A 311 29.79 1.70 -6.68
N ARG A 312 30.20 0.97 -7.69
CA ARG A 312 30.75 -0.39 -7.59
C ARG A 312 32.15 -0.34 -7.02
N ALA A 313 32.45 -1.20 -6.04
CA ALA A 313 33.78 -1.38 -5.49
C ALA A 313 34.55 -2.49 -6.22
N ALA A 314 33.86 -3.59 -6.57
CA ALA A 314 34.44 -4.74 -7.27
C ALA A 314 33.36 -5.43 -8.11
N GLY A 315 33.77 -6.38 -8.95
CA GLY A 315 32.91 -7.19 -9.78
C GLY A 315 32.70 -6.67 -11.19
N ARG A 316 31.95 -7.41 -11.97
CA ARG A 316 31.71 -7.14 -13.40
C ARG A 316 30.25 -7.37 -13.74
N VAL A 317 29.73 -6.58 -14.65
CA VAL A 317 28.40 -6.74 -15.24
C VAL A 317 28.57 -6.93 -16.74
N TYR A 318 28.07 -8.03 -17.27
CA TYR A 318 28.07 -8.30 -18.70
C TYR A 318 26.64 -8.26 -19.23
N PHE A 319 26.45 -7.56 -20.32
CA PHE A 319 25.19 -7.54 -21.06
C PHE A 319 25.45 -7.98 -22.51
N LYS A 320 24.79 -9.01 -22.97
CA LYS A 320 25.04 -9.63 -24.30
C LYS A 320 26.52 -9.97 -24.51
N ASN A 321 27.15 -10.54 -23.49
CA ASN A 321 28.58 -10.90 -23.43
C ASN A 321 29.55 -9.68 -23.55
N GLN A 322 29.05 -8.44 -23.45
CA GLN A 322 29.88 -7.24 -23.40
C GLN A 322 30.00 -6.73 -21.98
N LEU A 323 31.20 -6.36 -21.57
CA LEU A 323 31.46 -5.77 -20.25
C LEU A 323 30.84 -4.37 -20.16
N MET A 324 29.96 -4.17 -19.18
CA MET A 324 29.33 -2.88 -18.90
C MET A 324 30.01 -2.19 -17.73
N ASN A 325 30.23 -0.89 -17.87
CA ASN A 325 30.82 -0.08 -16.82
C ASN A 325 30.05 1.25 -16.71
N PHE A 326 28.77 1.15 -16.30
CA PHE A 326 27.94 2.32 -16.12
C PHE A 326 28.42 3.16 -14.93
N THR A 327 28.64 4.44 -15.15
CA THR A 327 29.02 5.43 -14.15
C THR A 327 27.86 6.37 -13.79
N CYS A 328 26.78 6.32 -14.58
CA CYS A 328 25.56 7.07 -14.34
C CYS A 328 24.34 6.37 -14.99
N ALA A 329 23.16 6.72 -14.51
CA ALA A 329 21.89 6.19 -15.01
C ALA A 329 21.69 6.38 -16.52
N LYS A 330 22.18 7.50 -17.08
CA LYS A 330 22.02 7.79 -18.51
C LYS A 330 22.72 6.74 -19.39
N GLU A 331 23.91 6.31 -19.02
CA GLU A 331 24.62 5.26 -19.75
C GLU A 331 23.84 3.95 -19.77
N ALA A 332 23.33 3.51 -18.60
CA ALA A 332 22.48 2.32 -18.53
C ALA A 332 21.23 2.45 -19.41
N MET A 333 20.58 3.62 -19.37
CA MET A 333 19.41 3.91 -20.22
C MET A 333 19.76 3.83 -21.71
N ASP A 334 20.90 4.33 -22.13
CA ASP A 334 21.35 4.33 -23.54
C ASP A 334 21.69 2.90 -24.02
N TYR A 335 22.08 2.00 -23.12
CA TYR A 335 22.25 0.56 -23.39
C TYR A 335 20.95 -0.27 -23.29
N GLY A 336 19.81 0.39 -23.04
CA GLY A 336 18.50 -0.29 -23.03
C GLY A 336 18.13 -0.90 -21.70
N PHE A 337 18.59 -0.33 -20.59
CA PHE A 337 18.14 -0.64 -19.24
C PHE A 337 17.06 0.35 -18.78
N ALA A 338 16.12 -0.11 -17.98
CA ALA A 338 15.12 0.69 -17.29
C ALA A 338 15.12 0.35 -15.80
N LEU A 339 14.91 1.35 -14.94
CA LEU A 339 14.75 1.16 -13.50
C LEU A 339 13.46 1.84 -13.01
N ILE A 340 12.54 1.02 -12.52
CA ILE A 340 11.37 1.46 -11.76
C ILE A 340 11.76 1.41 -10.28
N THR A 341 11.69 2.54 -9.59
CA THR A 341 12.12 2.70 -8.20
C THR A 341 10.97 2.50 -7.22
N GLU A 342 11.29 2.02 -6.00
CA GLU A 342 10.32 1.81 -4.92
C GLU A 342 9.54 3.09 -4.58
N GLU A 343 10.25 4.22 -4.42
CA GLU A 343 9.66 5.51 -4.07
C GLU A 343 9.09 6.23 -5.31
N ARG A 344 7.89 5.77 -5.74
CA ARG A 344 7.20 6.30 -6.93
C ARG A 344 7.10 7.82 -6.96
N LYS A 345 6.68 8.44 -5.84
CA LYS A 345 6.43 9.89 -5.78
C LYS A 345 7.72 10.71 -5.71
N ALA A 346 8.75 10.19 -5.07
CA ALA A 346 10.03 10.90 -4.92
C ALA A 346 10.93 10.74 -6.15
N ASN A 347 11.02 9.51 -6.69
CA ASN A 347 12.03 9.15 -7.70
C ASN A 347 11.43 8.78 -9.06
N GLY A 348 10.13 8.42 -9.10
CA GLY A 348 9.49 7.93 -10.31
C GLY A 348 8.74 9.01 -11.11
N LEU A 349 8.23 10.06 -10.48
CA LEU A 349 7.30 11.01 -11.06
C LEU A 349 7.64 12.47 -10.74
N PHE A 350 7.33 13.34 -11.68
CA PHE A 350 7.30 14.79 -11.48
C PHE A 350 5.87 15.21 -11.10
N LEU A 351 5.56 15.26 -9.79
CA LEU A 351 4.20 15.48 -9.28
C LEU A 351 3.54 16.78 -9.73
N LYS A 352 4.34 17.80 -10.08
CA LYS A 352 3.87 19.09 -10.63
C LYS A 352 3.74 19.07 -12.16
N GLY A 353 4.03 17.95 -12.81
CA GLY A 353 3.93 17.78 -14.26
C GLY A 353 2.62 17.09 -14.66
N ASN A 354 2.22 17.31 -15.91
CA ASN A 354 1.11 16.57 -16.54
C ASN A 354 1.58 15.18 -17.01
N LEU A 355 0.66 14.39 -17.57
CA LEU A 355 0.97 13.05 -18.07
C LEU A 355 1.96 13.13 -19.24
N THR A 356 1.80 14.09 -20.17
CA THR A 356 2.70 14.28 -21.32
C THR A 356 4.15 14.44 -20.85
N PHE A 357 4.40 15.31 -19.88
CA PHE A 357 5.74 15.49 -19.35
C PHE A 357 6.29 14.21 -18.70
N ASN A 358 5.49 13.56 -17.85
CA ASN A 358 5.92 12.35 -17.13
C ASN A 358 6.19 11.17 -18.06
N THR A 359 5.40 10.97 -19.09
CA THR A 359 5.58 9.88 -20.05
C THR A 359 6.82 10.07 -20.92
N THR A 360 7.08 11.31 -21.38
CA THR A 360 8.08 11.56 -22.42
C THR A 360 9.46 11.95 -21.89
N ILE A 361 9.59 12.33 -20.62
CA ILE A 361 10.84 12.88 -20.03
C ILE A 361 12.05 11.94 -20.18
N ALA A 362 11.86 10.62 -20.17
CA ALA A 362 12.94 9.65 -20.32
C ALA A 362 13.44 9.51 -21.77
N ASN A 363 12.70 10.03 -22.76
CA ASN A 363 12.99 9.85 -24.19
C ASN A 363 12.90 11.16 -25.01
N LEU A 364 13.21 12.31 -24.39
CA LEU A 364 13.10 13.63 -25.03
C LEU A 364 13.82 13.73 -26.38
N GLY A 365 14.90 12.95 -26.54
CA GLY A 365 15.67 12.92 -27.81
C GLY A 365 14.83 12.55 -29.02
N SER A 366 13.85 11.67 -28.87
CA SER A 366 12.96 11.18 -29.96
C SER A 366 11.92 12.22 -30.38
N TYR A 367 11.67 13.23 -29.57
CA TYR A 367 10.66 14.28 -29.84
C TYR A 367 11.26 15.58 -30.38
N LYS A 368 12.56 15.59 -30.69
CA LYS A 368 13.21 16.77 -31.25
C LYS A 368 12.68 17.12 -32.63
N LYS A 369 12.47 18.42 -32.87
CA LYS A 369 12.20 19.02 -34.17
C LYS A 369 13.15 20.21 -34.33
N GLY A 370 14.33 19.95 -34.91
CA GLY A 370 15.41 20.93 -34.89
C GLY A 370 15.94 21.19 -33.46
N PRO A 371 16.09 22.44 -33.02
CA PRO A 371 16.57 22.78 -31.68
C PRO A 371 15.48 22.66 -30.57
N ALA A 372 14.20 22.53 -30.96
CA ALA A 372 13.07 22.50 -30.03
C ALA A 372 12.46 21.08 -29.89
N LEU A 373 11.64 20.88 -28.86
CA LEU A 373 10.79 19.71 -28.70
C LEU A 373 9.48 19.90 -29.44
N SER A 374 8.89 18.81 -29.91
CA SER A 374 7.58 18.83 -30.59
C SER A 374 6.49 18.40 -29.63
N ASP A 375 5.72 19.35 -29.12
CA ASP A 375 4.57 19.10 -28.22
C ASP A 375 3.56 18.13 -28.85
N SER A 376 3.28 18.29 -30.15
CA SER A 376 2.37 17.41 -30.88
C SER A 376 2.81 15.95 -30.90
N LYS A 377 4.14 15.68 -31.05
CA LYS A 377 4.67 14.31 -30.99
C LYS A 377 4.61 13.77 -29.56
N MET A 378 4.93 14.58 -28.57
CA MET A 378 4.88 14.20 -27.16
C MET A 378 3.45 13.87 -26.72
N THR A 379 2.49 14.74 -27.04
CA THR A 379 1.07 14.51 -26.73
C THR A 379 0.53 13.26 -27.43
N LYS A 380 0.92 13.03 -28.70
CA LYS A 380 0.52 11.82 -29.42
C LYS A 380 1.07 10.55 -28.75
N ALA A 381 2.36 10.50 -28.45
CA ALA A 381 2.98 9.36 -27.78
C ALA A 381 2.30 9.08 -26.42
N THR A 382 2.02 10.12 -25.64
CA THR A 382 1.31 9.98 -24.36
C THR A 382 -0.11 9.45 -24.59
N SER A 383 -0.83 9.92 -25.61
CA SER A 383 -2.17 9.41 -25.91
C SER A 383 -2.15 7.93 -26.33
N ASP A 384 -1.12 7.50 -27.02
CA ASP A 384 -0.94 6.10 -27.39
C ASP A 384 -0.59 5.24 -26.17
N GLU A 385 0.29 5.71 -25.30
CA GLU A 385 0.61 5.04 -24.02
C GLU A 385 -0.58 4.94 -23.06
N ILE A 386 -1.41 5.99 -22.95
CA ILE A 386 -2.65 5.96 -22.16
C ILE A 386 -3.55 4.81 -22.61
N LYS A 387 -3.64 4.56 -23.92
CA LYS A 387 -4.45 3.46 -24.49
C LYS A 387 -3.81 2.10 -24.21
N ILE A 388 -2.49 1.96 -24.45
CA ILE A 388 -1.74 0.71 -24.24
C ILE A 388 -1.80 0.28 -22.77
N MET A 389 -1.62 1.23 -21.85
CA MET A 389 -1.60 0.99 -20.43
C MET A 389 -2.99 0.98 -19.78
N HIS A 390 -4.04 1.26 -20.55
CA HIS A 390 -5.40 1.44 -20.03
C HIS A 390 -5.42 2.39 -18.81
N THR A 391 -4.70 3.54 -18.91
CA THR A 391 -4.61 4.52 -17.82
C THR A 391 -5.94 5.28 -17.74
N LYS A 392 -6.56 5.25 -16.54
CA LYS A 392 -7.80 6.01 -16.27
C LYS A 392 -7.46 7.49 -16.03
N CYS A 393 -7.71 8.34 -17.02
CA CYS A 393 -7.51 9.80 -17.01
C CYS A 393 -8.43 10.46 -18.02
N MET A 394 -8.55 11.79 -17.98
CA MET A 394 -9.30 12.55 -18.98
C MET A 394 -8.47 12.82 -20.25
N GLY A 395 -7.14 12.89 -20.12
CA GLY A 395 -6.26 13.07 -21.26
C GLY A 395 -4.79 13.34 -20.90
N PRO A 396 -3.93 13.56 -21.91
CA PRO A 396 -2.49 13.79 -21.74
C PRO A 396 -2.12 15.01 -20.88
N GLU A 397 -3.03 15.97 -20.77
CA GLU A 397 -2.82 17.22 -20.03
C GLU A 397 -3.17 17.09 -18.53
N ASP A 398 -3.75 15.96 -18.11
CA ASP A 398 -4.07 15.74 -16.70
C ASP A 398 -2.81 15.81 -15.83
N MET A 399 -2.95 16.40 -14.66
CA MET A 399 -1.88 16.42 -13.67
C MET A 399 -1.67 15.03 -13.09
N ILE A 400 -0.43 14.55 -13.04
CA ILE A 400 -0.11 13.23 -12.51
C ILE A 400 -0.55 13.06 -11.05
N SER A 401 -0.57 14.15 -10.27
CA SER A 401 -1.00 14.16 -8.88
C SER A 401 -2.50 13.87 -8.69
N ALA A 402 -3.31 14.04 -9.72
CA ALA A 402 -4.75 13.77 -9.69
C ALA A 402 -5.08 12.29 -9.90
N LEU A 403 -4.12 11.48 -10.38
CA LEU A 403 -4.32 10.06 -10.66
C LEU A 403 -4.19 9.21 -9.39
N SER A 404 -4.94 8.09 -9.37
CA SER A 404 -4.76 7.04 -8.35
C SER A 404 -3.36 6.40 -8.43
N GLY A 405 -2.94 5.74 -7.35
CA GLY A 405 -1.63 5.07 -7.27
C GLY A 405 -1.37 4.08 -8.41
N GLY A 406 -2.36 3.26 -8.76
CA GLY A 406 -2.24 2.31 -9.87
C GLY A 406 -2.07 3.00 -11.22
N ASN A 407 -2.84 4.09 -11.48
CA ASN A 407 -2.69 4.85 -12.72
C ASN A 407 -1.36 5.62 -12.80
N GLN A 408 -0.86 6.16 -11.67
CA GLN A 408 0.48 6.74 -11.59
C GLN A 408 1.56 5.71 -11.94
N GLN A 409 1.42 4.48 -11.46
CA GLN A 409 2.35 3.39 -11.78
C GLN A 409 2.32 3.04 -13.27
N LYS A 410 1.13 2.98 -13.87
CA LYS A 410 0.98 2.76 -15.32
C LYS A 410 1.71 3.83 -16.16
N VAL A 411 1.66 5.10 -15.73
CA VAL A 411 2.42 6.19 -16.39
C VAL A 411 3.94 5.95 -16.24
N ILE A 412 4.42 5.43 -15.10
CA ILE A 412 5.84 5.08 -14.95
C ILE A 412 6.22 3.93 -15.89
N PHE A 413 5.41 2.90 -16.01
CA PHE A 413 5.63 1.83 -16.99
C PHE A 413 5.64 2.37 -18.41
N GLY A 414 4.65 3.19 -18.80
CA GLY A 414 4.57 3.83 -20.10
C GLY A 414 5.80 4.68 -20.42
N LYS A 415 6.27 5.47 -19.47
CA LYS A 415 7.52 6.25 -19.58
C LYS A 415 8.73 5.39 -20.01
N TRP A 416 8.87 4.20 -19.43
CA TRP A 416 9.96 3.32 -19.76
C TRP A 416 9.73 2.51 -21.04
N LEU A 417 8.50 2.05 -21.28
CA LEU A 417 8.13 1.34 -22.52
C LEU A 417 8.37 2.20 -23.76
N GLU A 418 8.05 3.49 -23.69
CA GLU A 418 8.30 4.45 -24.77
C GLU A 418 9.79 4.53 -25.19
N ARG A 419 10.69 4.24 -24.27
CA ARG A 419 12.13 4.16 -24.55
C ARG A 419 12.55 2.81 -25.16
N GLY A 420 11.73 1.77 -25.06
CA GLY A 420 11.96 0.45 -25.63
C GLY A 420 13.13 -0.34 -24.99
N PRO A 421 13.28 -0.40 -23.65
CA PRO A 421 14.40 -1.10 -23.03
C PRO A 421 14.32 -2.61 -23.28
N GLN A 422 15.49 -3.28 -23.14
CA GLN A 422 15.59 -4.73 -23.18
C GLN A 422 15.60 -5.35 -21.79
N VAL A 423 16.15 -4.63 -20.79
CA VAL A 423 16.21 -5.06 -19.40
C VAL A 423 15.39 -4.10 -18.54
N PHE A 424 14.37 -4.61 -17.90
CA PHE A 424 13.56 -3.90 -16.91
C PHE A 424 13.95 -4.34 -15.52
N MET A 425 14.38 -3.42 -14.70
CA MET A 425 14.61 -3.61 -13.27
C MET A 425 13.50 -2.89 -12.50
N MET A 426 12.79 -3.59 -11.65
CA MET A 426 11.60 -3.10 -10.97
C MET A 426 11.71 -3.33 -9.48
N ASP A 427 11.78 -2.25 -8.72
CA ASP A 427 11.84 -2.29 -7.27
C ASP A 427 10.46 -2.00 -6.67
N GLU A 428 9.86 -3.00 -6.05
CA GLU A 428 8.52 -2.98 -5.46
C GLU A 428 7.45 -2.37 -6.41
N PRO A 429 7.30 -2.87 -7.66
CA PRO A 429 6.50 -2.20 -8.69
C PRO A 429 5.01 -2.12 -8.36
N THR A 430 4.53 -2.89 -7.39
CA THR A 430 3.12 -2.97 -6.98
C THR A 430 2.86 -2.42 -5.59
N ARG A 431 3.85 -1.81 -4.95
CA ARG A 431 3.72 -1.25 -3.61
C ARG A 431 2.71 -0.11 -3.56
N GLY A 432 1.75 -0.21 -2.63
CA GLY A 432 0.71 0.80 -2.44
C GLY A 432 -0.28 0.91 -3.61
N ILE A 433 -0.49 -0.19 -4.32
CA ILE A 433 -1.46 -0.32 -5.42
C ILE A 433 -2.56 -1.29 -4.98
N ASP A 434 -3.77 -1.05 -5.46
CA ASP A 434 -4.92 -1.94 -5.23
C ASP A 434 -4.78 -3.28 -5.99
N VAL A 435 -5.58 -4.27 -5.56
CA VAL A 435 -5.46 -5.65 -6.05
C VAL A 435 -5.73 -5.78 -7.53
N GLY A 436 -6.69 -5.03 -8.07
CA GLY A 436 -7.02 -5.07 -9.49
C GLY A 436 -5.91 -4.49 -10.35
N ALA A 437 -5.35 -3.35 -9.93
CA ALA A 437 -4.23 -2.73 -10.63
C ALA A 437 -2.93 -3.57 -10.48
N LYS A 438 -2.72 -4.28 -9.35
CA LYS A 438 -1.61 -5.25 -9.23
C LYS A 438 -1.70 -6.33 -10.31
N TYR A 439 -2.89 -6.92 -10.50
CA TYR A 439 -3.08 -7.97 -11.50
C TYR A 439 -2.75 -7.48 -12.92
N GLU A 440 -3.18 -6.27 -13.28
CA GLU A 440 -2.86 -5.66 -14.57
C GLU A 440 -1.35 -5.44 -14.76
N ILE A 441 -0.63 -5.07 -13.68
CA ILE A 441 0.84 -4.94 -13.70
C ILE A 441 1.50 -6.32 -13.87
N TYR A 442 1.00 -7.37 -13.22
CA TYR A 442 1.53 -8.72 -13.42
C TYR A 442 1.35 -9.20 -14.87
N GLU A 443 0.16 -8.96 -15.47
CA GLU A 443 -0.06 -9.25 -16.88
C GLU A 443 0.92 -8.49 -17.79
N LEU A 444 1.17 -7.22 -17.49
CA LEU A 444 2.14 -6.40 -18.21
C LEU A 444 3.55 -6.98 -18.12
N ILE A 445 4.03 -7.32 -16.92
CA ILE A 445 5.34 -7.93 -16.67
C ILE A 445 5.50 -9.24 -17.46
N ILE A 446 4.51 -10.12 -17.36
CA ILE A 446 4.53 -11.41 -18.06
C ILE A 446 4.52 -11.21 -19.59
N ASN A 447 3.70 -10.27 -20.09
CA ASN A 447 3.64 -9.97 -21.54
C ASN A 447 4.97 -9.38 -22.05
N MET A 448 5.64 -8.54 -21.26
CA MET A 448 6.99 -8.06 -21.60
C MET A 448 7.99 -9.23 -21.72
N ALA A 449 7.96 -10.16 -20.77
CA ALA A 449 8.83 -11.34 -20.82
C ALA A 449 8.53 -12.25 -22.02
N LYS A 450 7.25 -12.46 -22.37
CA LYS A 450 6.83 -13.18 -23.60
C LYS A 450 7.36 -12.53 -24.86
N GLN A 451 7.48 -11.21 -24.87
CA GLN A 451 8.06 -10.44 -25.99
C GLN A 451 9.59 -10.48 -26.02
N GLY A 452 10.23 -11.25 -25.14
CA GLY A 452 11.69 -11.38 -25.04
C GLY A 452 12.37 -10.29 -24.22
N LYS A 453 11.63 -9.44 -23.50
CA LYS A 453 12.21 -8.51 -22.54
C LYS A 453 12.66 -9.28 -21.30
N THR A 454 13.79 -8.88 -20.73
CA THR A 454 14.30 -9.44 -19.47
C THR A 454 13.82 -8.59 -18.33
N VAL A 455 13.22 -9.21 -17.31
CA VAL A 455 12.65 -8.50 -16.18
C VAL A 455 13.29 -8.99 -14.89
N ILE A 456 13.78 -8.06 -14.07
CA ILE A 456 14.20 -8.32 -12.68
C ILE A 456 13.20 -7.62 -11.78
N VAL A 457 12.48 -8.40 -10.95
CA VAL A 457 11.46 -7.87 -10.03
C VAL A 457 11.91 -8.06 -8.60
N VAL A 458 11.98 -6.99 -7.85
CA VAL A 458 12.13 -7.01 -6.38
C VAL A 458 10.74 -6.88 -5.77
N SER A 459 10.39 -7.77 -4.85
CA SER A 459 9.20 -7.62 -4.01
C SER A 459 9.44 -8.15 -2.61
N SER A 460 8.88 -7.47 -1.62
CA SER A 460 8.81 -7.92 -0.23
C SER A 460 7.63 -8.90 0.01
N GLU A 461 6.69 -8.95 -0.93
CA GLU A 461 5.54 -9.87 -0.87
C GLU A 461 5.92 -11.24 -1.46
N MET A 462 6.19 -12.24 -0.60
CA MET A 462 6.52 -13.60 -1.05
C MET A 462 5.50 -14.19 -2.05
N PRO A 463 4.17 -14.07 -1.83
CA PRO A 463 3.20 -14.59 -2.78
C PRO A 463 3.34 -13.98 -4.18
N GLU A 464 3.73 -12.70 -4.27
CA GLU A 464 3.96 -12.02 -5.55
C GLU A 464 5.15 -12.64 -6.28
N ILE A 465 6.30 -12.75 -5.60
CA ILE A 465 7.50 -13.36 -6.19
C ILE A 465 7.24 -14.79 -6.64
N LEU A 466 6.57 -15.60 -5.82
CA LEU A 466 6.18 -16.97 -6.17
C LEU A 466 5.15 -17.04 -7.31
N GLY A 467 4.33 -16.00 -7.47
CA GLY A 467 3.24 -15.97 -8.45
C GLY A 467 3.64 -15.54 -9.86
N ILE A 468 4.70 -14.73 -10.01
CA ILE A 468 5.00 -14.08 -11.30
C ILE A 468 6.42 -14.33 -11.84
N THR A 469 7.29 -15.06 -11.13
CA THR A 469 8.69 -15.23 -11.53
C THR A 469 9.02 -16.64 -12.04
N ASN A 470 10.14 -16.78 -12.79
CA ASN A 470 10.65 -18.05 -13.24
C ASN A 470 11.66 -18.64 -12.23
N ARG A 471 12.58 -17.81 -11.74
CA ARG A 471 13.57 -18.13 -10.70
C ARG A 471 13.63 -16.99 -9.69
N ILE A 472 14.08 -17.31 -8.48
CA ILE A 472 14.18 -16.36 -7.38
C ILE A 472 15.59 -16.38 -6.83
N GLY A 473 16.29 -15.23 -6.87
CA GLY A 473 17.50 -14.98 -6.10
C GLY A 473 17.11 -14.46 -4.72
N VAL A 474 17.63 -15.07 -3.67
CA VAL A 474 17.34 -14.67 -2.29
C VAL A 474 18.52 -13.91 -1.72
N MET A 475 18.29 -12.67 -1.31
CA MET A 475 19.27 -11.80 -0.68
C MET A 475 19.19 -11.89 0.85
N SER A 476 20.34 -11.90 1.50
CA SER A 476 20.48 -11.85 2.96
C SER A 476 21.72 -11.02 3.32
N ASN A 477 21.53 -9.91 4.04
CA ASN A 477 22.61 -9.05 4.51
C ASN A 477 23.66 -8.71 3.42
N GLY A 478 23.21 -8.23 2.27
CA GLY A 478 24.05 -7.81 1.14
C GLY A 478 24.65 -8.95 0.31
N ARG A 479 24.31 -10.21 0.58
CA ARG A 479 24.81 -11.39 -0.14
C ARG A 479 23.68 -12.14 -0.83
N LEU A 480 23.99 -12.80 -1.92
CA LEU A 480 23.09 -13.76 -2.55
C LEU A 480 23.18 -15.11 -1.81
N SER A 481 22.13 -15.46 -1.10
CA SER A 481 22.07 -16.70 -0.27
C SER A 481 21.84 -17.96 -1.08
N GLY A 482 21.18 -17.83 -2.23
CA GLY A 482 20.86 -18.90 -3.16
C GLY A 482 19.95 -18.43 -4.28
N ILE A 483 19.85 -19.26 -5.32
CA ILE A 483 18.90 -19.10 -6.44
C ILE A 483 18.06 -20.36 -6.48
N VAL A 484 16.75 -20.22 -6.53
CA VAL A 484 15.80 -21.32 -6.56
C VAL A 484 14.86 -21.21 -7.76
N ASN A 485 14.39 -22.33 -8.27
CA ASN A 485 13.35 -22.37 -9.28
C ASN A 485 11.99 -22.12 -8.62
N THR A 486 11.23 -21.18 -9.13
CA THR A 486 9.95 -20.77 -8.51
C THR A 486 8.95 -21.93 -8.39
N LYS A 487 8.96 -22.88 -9.35
CA LYS A 487 8.06 -24.04 -9.34
C LYS A 487 8.45 -25.14 -8.34
N GLU A 488 9.66 -25.08 -7.80
CA GLU A 488 10.24 -26.12 -6.95
C GLU A 488 10.47 -25.63 -5.51
N THR A 489 10.15 -24.38 -5.21
CA THR A 489 10.36 -23.75 -3.89
C THR A 489 9.05 -23.39 -3.20
N ASN A 490 9.13 -23.01 -1.93
CA ASN A 490 8.03 -22.59 -1.10
C ASN A 490 8.42 -21.41 -0.18
N GLN A 491 7.45 -20.88 0.54
CA GLN A 491 7.66 -19.73 1.44
C GLN A 491 8.67 -20.02 2.56
N GLU A 492 8.68 -21.23 3.10
CA GLU A 492 9.57 -21.63 4.20
C GLU A 492 11.04 -21.62 3.74
N GLU A 493 11.32 -22.17 2.54
CA GLU A 493 12.65 -22.17 1.97
C GLU A 493 13.15 -20.74 1.69
N LEU A 494 12.30 -19.86 1.13
CA LEU A 494 12.66 -18.47 0.90
C LEU A 494 12.98 -17.74 2.20
N LEU A 495 12.20 -17.95 3.27
CA LEU A 495 12.49 -17.40 4.60
C LEU A 495 13.81 -17.91 5.15
N ARG A 496 14.05 -19.21 5.09
CA ARG A 496 15.30 -19.83 5.55
C ARG A 496 16.53 -19.25 4.84
N LEU A 497 16.44 -19.07 3.52
CA LEU A 497 17.52 -18.45 2.73
C LEU A 497 17.70 -16.98 3.07
N SER A 498 16.61 -16.23 3.30
CA SER A 498 16.68 -14.80 3.62
C SER A 498 17.29 -14.51 5.00
N ALA A 499 17.26 -15.47 5.90
CA ALA A 499 17.84 -15.38 7.24
C ALA A 499 19.28 -15.94 7.34
N LYS A 500 19.85 -16.45 6.25
CA LYS A 500 21.11 -17.23 6.28
C LYS A 500 22.34 -16.46 6.76
N TYR A 501 22.38 -15.15 6.56
CA TYR A 501 23.52 -14.29 6.91
C TYR A 501 23.14 -13.16 7.91
N LEU A 502 22.03 -13.31 8.65
CA LEU A 502 21.62 -12.42 9.73
C LEU A 502 22.45 -12.62 10.98
#